data_13e0bb91f41870b093c8c90419b52b65
#
_entry.id   13e0bb91f41870b093c8c90419b52b65
#
_cell.length_a   1.000
_cell.length_b   1.000
_cell.length_c   1.000
_cell.angle_alpha   90.00
_cell.angle_beta   90.00
_cell.angle_gamma   90.00
#
_symmetry.space_group_name_H-M   'P 1'
#
loop_
_entity.id
_entity.type
_entity.pdbx_description
1 polymer ?
#
loop_
_entity_poly.entity_id
_entity_poly.type
_entity_poly.pdbx_seq_one_letter_code
_entity_poly.pdbx_strand_id
1 'polypeptide(L)'
;MTNDFALTLLHWFRENGRDLPWRQTRDPYAIWLSEIILQQTQVKQGWAYWERFMRRWPTVEQLAEASEDEVLREWQGLGYYSRARNLHFAAKQIVALGGFPTTIEGIKGLKGVGDYTSAAIGSIAFDLPAAVVDGNVYRVLSRQFGISTPINSTEGKKEFALLAQDLLLPALDKKGRGAGLYNQAIMDFGAIQCTPASPDCMNCPLMESCVAFRKGRVAELPVKLKTLKVQERRLTYVYIRYQGETAIHRRGERDIWQGLYEPLLIENGEFSVLNSCVPPVASDQRSSAQLIKKNVKHVLTHRILWTDFYLWEPAERPQLPEDYFWIKEAELDDYAKPRLIEILLDSLTL
;
A
#
# COMPACT_ATOMS: atom_id res chain seq x y z
N MET A 1 32.24 17.47 4.31
CA MET A 1 30.86 17.57 3.72
C MET A 1 30.01 16.31 3.97
N THR A 2 30.45 15.11 3.62
CA THR A 2 29.66 13.88 3.85
C THR A 2 29.55 13.51 5.34
N ASN A 3 30.62 13.69 6.09
CA ASN A 3 30.66 13.40 7.53
C ASN A 3 29.74 14.34 8.33
N ASP A 4 29.70 15.61 8.00
CA ASP A 4 28.83 16.59 8.63
C ASP A 4 27.36 16.31 8.37
N PHE A 5 26.99 15.89 7.14
CA PHE A 5 25.60 15.59 6.77
C PHE A 5 25.03 14.46 7.61
N ALA A 6 25.74 13.34 7.71
CA ALA A 6 25.29 12.18 8.48
C ALA A 6 25.16 12.49 9.99
N LEU A 7 26.16 13.16 10.56
CA LEU A 7 26.17 13.53 11.98
C LEU A 7 25.08 14.56 12.28
N THR A 8 24.83 15.53 11.41
CA THR A 8 23.75 16.52 11.56
C THR A 8 22.39 15.83 11.57
N LEU A 9 22.15 14.88 10.63
CA LEU A 9 20.90 14.09 10.63
C LEU A 9 20.71 13.28 11.91
N LEU A 10 21.76 12.62 12.39
CA LEU A 10 21.69 11.83 13.62
C LEU A 10 21.43 12.70 14.86
N HIS A 11 22.03 13.90 14.91
CA HIS A 11 21.79 14.86 15.99
C HIS A 11 20.34 15.34 15.96
N TRP A 12 19.87 15.79 14.79
CA TRP A 12 18.49 16.23 14.60
C TRP A 12 17.47 15.13 14.95
N PHE A 13 17.75 13.88 14.58
CA PHE A 13 16.86 12.75 14.84
C PHE A 13 16.70 12.42 16.33
N ARG A 14 17.73 12.61 17.15
CA ARG A 14 17.65 12.42 18.60
C ARG A 14 16.62 13.34 19.26
N GLU A 15 16.44 14.54 18.72
CA GLU A 15 15.53 15.55 19.27
C GLU A 15 14.14 15.52 18.62
N ASN A 16 14.07 15.13 17.33
CA ASN A 16 12.86 15.29 16.52
C ASN A 16 12.30 13.97 15.98
N GLY A 17 12.98 12.85 16.20
CA GLY A 17 12.57 11.55 15.70
C GLY A 17 11.22 11.12 16.24
N ARG A 18 10.38 10.55 15.38
CA ARG A 18 9.05 10.07 15.79
C ARG A 18 9.18 8.82 16.65
N ASP A 19 8.42 8.77 17.73
CA ASP A 19 8.28 7.55 18.55
C ASP A 19 7.24 6.64 17.88
N LEU A 20 7.70 5.52 17.33
CA LEU A 20 6.88 4.57 16.58
C LEU A 20 7.10 3.16 17.14
N PRO A 21 6.03 2.34 17.36
CA PRO A 21 6.15 1.07 18.07
C PRO A 21 7.09 0.07 17.38
N TRP A 22 7.13 0.05 16.04
CA TRP A 22 8.06 -0.80 15.29
C TRP A 22 9.52 -0.35 15.33
N ARG A 23 9.82 0.79 15.98
CA ARG A 23 11.19 1.27 16.25
C ARG A 23 11.71 0.86 17.61
N GLN A 24 10.80 0.39 18.48
CA GLN A 24 11.15 -0.07 19.84
C GLN A 24 11.56 -1.54 19.86
N THR A 25 11.61 -2.19 18.72
CA THR A 25 11.98 -3.61 18.56
C THR A 25 13.02 -3.80 17.47
N ARG A 26 13.72 -4.93 17.52
CA ARG A 26 14.59 -5.44 16.46
C ARG A 26 14.03 -6.73 15.84
N ASP A 27 12.82 -7.11 16.19
CA ASP A 27 12.13 -8.25 15.58
C ASP A 27 11.94 -7.99 14.07
N PRO A 28 12.56 -8.80 13.19
CA PRO A 28 12.46 -8.60 11.76
C PRO A 28 11.03 -8.76 11.23
N TYR A 29 10.19 -9.57 11.90
CA TYR A 29 8.77 -9.70 11.53
C TYR A 29 8.00 -8.39 11.77
N ALA A 30 8.14 -7.81 12.95
CA ALA A 30 7.46 -6.57 13.32
C ALA A 30 7.90 -5.38 12.42
N ILE A 31 9.21 -5.31 12.12
CA ILE A 31 9.79 -4.29 11.23
C ILE A 31 9.31 -4.49 9.79
N TRP A 32 9.40 -5.71 9.26
CA TRP A 32 8.91 -6.02 7.90
C TRP A 32 7.43 -5.71 7.73
N LEU A 33 6.59 -6.10 8.71
CA LEU A 33 5.16 -5.80 8.69
C LEU A 33 4.91 -4.30 8.59
N SER A 34 5.63 -3.48 9.38
CA SER A 34 5.51 -2.02 9.31
C SER A 34 5.92 -1.47 7.94
N GLU A 35 7.03 -1.96 7.37
CA GLU A 35 7.52 -1.50 6.07
C GLU A 35 6.53 -1.80 4.94
N ILE A 36 5.85 -2.97 4.97
CA ILE A 36 4.85 -3.31 3.96
C ILE A 36 3.55 -2.51 4.15
N ILE A 37 3.08 -2.32 5.39
CA ILE A 37 1.88 -1.54 5.70
C ILE A 37 2.07 -0.08 5.29
N LEU A 38 3.25 0.50 5.54
CA LEU A 38 3.52 1.91 5.30
C LEU A 38 3.83 2.24 3.83
N GLN A 39 3.96 1.27 2.94
CA GLN A 39 4.05 1.55 1.51
C GLN A 39 2.79 2.32 1.05
N GLN A 40 2.97 3.59 0.66
CA GLN A 40 1.88 4.49 0.22
C GLN A 40 0.74 4.66 1.25
N THR A 41 1.02 4.46 2.53
CA THR A 41 0.09 4.64 3.64
C THR A 41 0.68 5.63 4.64
N GLN A 42 -0.13 6.58 5.11
CA GLN A 42 0.31 7.51 6.15
C GLN A 42 0.52 6.78 7.47
N VAL A 43 1.54 7.18 8.24
CA VAL A 43 1.89 6.57 9.52
C VAL A 43 0.69 6.47 10.47
N LYS A 44 -0.10 7.57 10.61
CA LYS A 44 -1.30 7.60 11.46
C LYS A 44 -2.30 6.49 11.13
N GLN A 45 -2.53 6.22 9.84
CA GLN A 45 -3.41 5.14 9.40
C GLN A 45 -2.72 3.78 9.58
N GLY A 46 -1.46 3.64 9.18
CA GLY A 46 -0.71 2.38 9.22
C GLY A 46 -0.51 1.85 10.65
N TRP A 47 -0.40 2.74 11.65
CA TRP A 47 -0.23 2.36 13.05
C TRP A 47 -1.32 1.40 13.54
N ALA A 48 -2.59 1.76 13.37
CA ALA A 48 -3.72 0.94 13.81
C ALA A 48 -3.76 -0.44 13.12
N TYR A 49 -3.33 -0.50 11.85
CA TYR A 49 -3.23 -1.77 11.12
C TYR A 49 -2.07 -2.62 11.64
N TRP A 50 -0.92 -2.01 11.90
CA TRP A 50 0.24 -2.72 12.46
C TRP A 50 -0.10 -3.35 13.82
N GLU A 51 -0.72 -2.59 14.73
CA GLU A 51 -1.16 -3.11 16.04
C GLU A 51 -2.17 -4.25 15.89
N ARG A 52 -3.13 -4.12 14.96
CA ARG A 52 -4.13 -5.14 14.70
C ARG A 52 -3.52 -6.43 14.18
N PHE A 53 -2.59 -6.34 13.23
CA PHE A 53 -1.85 -7.49 12.71
C PHE A 53 -0.99 -8.15 13.79
N MET A 54 -0.20 -7.37 14.53
CA MET A 54 0.65 -7.88 15.62
C MET A 54 -0.16 -8.53 16.75
N ARG A 55 -1.39 -8.06 17.00
CA ARG A 55 -2.29 -8.67 17.98
C ARG A 55 -2.87 -9.98 17.48
N ARG A 56 -3.28 -10.02 16.21
CA ARG A 56 -3.91 -11.20 15.62
C ARG A 56 -2.92 -12.30 15.29
N TRP A 57 -1.77 -11.91 14.77
CA TRP A 57 -0.68 -12.79 14.37
C TRP A 57 0.64 -12.28 14.94
N PRO A 58 0.93 -12.54 16.22
CA PRO A 58 2.15 -12.08 16.89
C PRO A 58 3.44 -12.59 16.27
N THR A 59 3.41 -13.68 15.51
CA THR A 59 4.57 -14.28 14.85
C THR A 59 4.33 -14.51 13.36
N VAL A 60 5.42 -14.66 12.60
CA VAL A 60 5.35 -14.90 11.16
C VAL A 60 4.73 -16.27 10.84
N GLU A 61 4.90 -17.25 11.71
CA GLU A 61 4.31 -18.59 11.58
C GLU A 61 2.79 -18.50 11.64
N GLN A 62 2.25 -17.79 12.62
CA GLN A 62 0.80 -17.59 12.75
C GLN A 62 0.21 -16.83 11.54
N LEU A 63 0.93 -15.83 11.01
CA LEU A 63 0.53 -15.17 9.78
C LEU A 63 0.56 -16.11 8.58
N ALA A 64 1.55 -17.00 8.49
CA ALA A 64 1.67 -17.97 7.42
C ALA A 64 0.56 -19.04 7.44
N GLU A 65 0.11 -19.43 8.62
CA GLU A 65 -1.00 -20.39 8.85
C GLU A 65 -2.39 -19.81 8.55
N ALA A 66 -2.52 -18.47 8.60
CA ALA A 66 -3.77 -17.81 8.30
C ALA A 66 -4.25 -18.10 6.86
N SER A 67 -5.55 -18.02 6.62
CA SER A 67 -6.08 -18.03 5.25
C SER A 67 -5.82 -16.68 4.55
N GLU A 68 -5.74 -16.68 3.22
CA GLU A 68 -5.60 -15.43 2.46
C GLU A 68 -6.80 -14.49 2.72
N ASP A 69 -8.00 -15.03 2.85
CA ASP A 69 -9.21 -14.26 3.10
C ASP A 69 -9.17 -13.55 4.46
N GLU A 70 -8.66 -14.18 5.52
CA GLU A 70 -8.44 -13.53 6.81
C GLU A 70 -7.46 -12.38 6.70
N VAL A 71 -6.35 -12.57 5.99
CA VAL A 71 -5.33 -11.52 5.80
C VAL A 71 -5.89 -10.36 4.99
N LEU A 72 -6.64 -10.63 3.91
CA LEU A 72 -7.28 -9.60 3.10
C LEU A 72 -8.36 -8.83 3.89
N ARG A 73 -9.10 -9.51 4.75
CA ARG A 73 -10.10 -8.90 5.63
C ARG A 73 -9.44 -7.93 6.63
N GLU A 74 -8.37 -8.35 7.30
CA GLU A 74 -7.63 -7.47 8.20
C GLU A 74 -6.93 -6.31 7.46
N TRP A 75 -6.66 -6.45 6.17
CA TRP A 75 -6.08 -5.42 5.32
C TRP A 75 -7.10 -4.42 4.76
N GLN A 76 -8.40 -4.72 4.87
CA GLN A 76 -9.47 -3.93 4.27
C GLN A 76 -9.36 -2.44 4.67
N GLY A 77 -9.46 -1.55 3.68
CA GLY A 77 -9.33 -0.10 3.84
C GLY A 77 -7.93 0.47 3.60
N LEU A 78 -6.85 -0.34 3.59
CA LEU A 78 -5.49 0.15 3.25
C LEU A 78 -5.26 0.33 1.74
N GLY A 79 -6.02 -0.36 0.91
CA GLY A 79 -5.79 -0.40 -0.53
C GLY A 79 -4.55 -1.19 -0.94
N TYR A 80 -4.27 -1.23 -2.27
CA TYR A 80 -3.14 -1.98 -2.82
C TYR A 80 -3.02 -3.41 -2.25
N TYR A 81 -4.09 -4.17 -2.34
CA TYR A 81 -4.25 -5.49 -1.74
C TYR A 81 -3.22 -6.54 -2.20
N SER A 82 -2.53 -6.29 -3.32
CA SER A 82 -1.37 -7.08 -3.71
C SER A 82 -0.27 -7.10 -2.64
N ARG A 83 -0.17 -6.05 -1.80
CA ARG A 83 0.76 -6.02 -0.66
C ARG A 83 0.38 -7.07 0.38
N ALA A 84 -0.91 -7.17 0.72
CA ALA A 84 -1.42 -8.17 1.68
C ALA A 84 -1.18 -9.60 1.17
N ARG A 85 -1.48 -9.88 -0.11
CA ARG A 85 -1.20 -11.19 -0.71
C ARG A 85 0.29 -11.51 -0.75
N ASN A 86 1.13 -10.54 -1.13
CA ASN A 86 2.57 -10.70 -1.12
C ASN A 86 3.12 -10.90 0.30
N LEU A 87 2.60 -10.16 1.28
CA LEU A 87 2.92 -10.31 2.71
C LEU A 87 2.62 -11.74 3.18
N HIS A 88 1.42 -12.24 2.91
CA HIS A 88 1.02 -13.58 3.28
C HIS A 88 1.87 -14.66 2.57
N PHE A 89 2.14 -14.50 1.27
CA PHE A 89 3.01 -15.40 0.54
C PHE A 89 4.44 -15.40 1.12
N ALA A 90 4.98 -14.20 1.41
CA ALA A 90 6.32 -14.08 1.98
C ALA A 90 6.41 -14.64 3.41
N ALA A 91 5.34 -14.56 4.21
CA ALA A 91 5.28 -15.25 5.51
C ALA A 91 5.50 -16.75 5.36
N LYS A 92 4.82 -17.38 4.39
CA LYS A 92 5.03 -18.81 4.07
C LYS A 92 6.43 -19.12 3.57
N GLN A 93 7.05 -18.21 2.78
CA GLN A 93 8.45 -18.35 2.38
C GLN A 93 9.40 -18.33 3.59
N ILE A 94 9.19 -17.39 4.54
CA ILE A 94 10.03 -17.26 5.73
C ILE A 94 9.95 -18.53 6.59
N VAL A 95 8.76 -19.07 6.79
CA VAL A 95 8.57 -20.35 7.53
C VAL A 95 9.25 -21.51 6.80
N ALA A 96 9.11 -21.60 5.47
CA ALA A 96 9.75 -22.63 4.67
C ALA A 96 11.30 -22.55 4.68
N LEU A 97 11.86 -21.34 4.88
CA LEU A 97 13.30 -21.11 5.03
C LEU A 97 13.81 -21.43 6.44
N GLY A 98 12.92 -21.73 7.38
CA GLY A 98 13.27 -21.98 8.78
C GLY A 98 13.53 -20.69 9.59
N GLY A 99 13.14 -19.52 9.08
CA GLY A 99 13.28 -18.24 9.76
C GLY A 99 13.52 -17.07 8.80
N PHE A 100 13.61 -15.89 9.37
CA PHE A 100 13.79 -14.65 8.60
C PHE A 100 15.21 -14.61 7.98
N PRO A 101 15.38 -14.35 6.66
CA PRO A 101 16.69 -14.21 6.04
C PRO A 101 17.49 -13.06 6.66
N THR A 102 18.79 -13.24 6.83
CA THR A 102 19.69 -12.29 7.50
C THR A 102 20.66 -11.57 6.57
N THR A 103 20.52 -11.74 5.25
CA THR A 103 21.30 -11.04 4.22
C THR A 103 20.39 -10.19 3.34
N ILE A 104 20.91 -9.12 2.74
CA ILE A 104 20.13 -8.25 1.84
C ILE A 104 19.52 -9.06 0.68
N GLU A 105 20.30 -9.94 0.08
CA GLU A 105 19.88 -10.79 -1.04
C GLU A 105 18.76 -11.74 -0.62
N GLY A 106 18.89 -12.37 0.55
CA GLY A 106 17.88 -13.27 1.09
C GLY A 106 16.57 -12.54 1.41
N ILE A 107 16.65 -11.37 2.04
CA ILE A 107 15.49 -10.52 2.35
C ILE A 107 14.82 -10.05 1.05
N LYS A 108 15.60 -9.64 0.04
CA LYS A 108 15.10 -9.21 -1.27
C LYS A 108 14.44 -10.36 -2.06
N GLY A 109 14.80 -11.60 -1.78
CA GLY A 109 14.18 -12.80 -2.35
C GLY A 109 12.74 -13.05 -1.88
N LEU A 110 12.30 -12.40 -0.80
CA LEU A 110 10.94 -12.51 -0.31
C LEU A 110 9.94 -11.81 -1.24
N LYS A 111 8.77 -12.39 -1.41
CA LYS A 111 7.72 -11.86 -2.29
C LYS A 111 7.30 -10.45 -1.90
N GLY A 112 7.35 -9.52 -2.85
CA GLY A 112 6.95 -8.13 -2.63
C GLY A 112 7.99 -7.25 -1.94
N VAL A 113 9.20 -7.77 -1.69
CA VAL A 113 10.32 -7.04 -1.10
C VAL A 113 11.25 -6.55 -2.21
N GLY A 114 11.39 -5.23 -2.32
CA GLY A 114 12.32 -4.58 -3.26
C GLY A 114 13.59 -4.05 -2.57
N ASP A 115 14.41 -3.30 -3.32
CA ASP A 115 15.67 -2.74 -2.84
C ASP A 115 15.49 -1.89 -1.58
N TYR A 116 14.52 -0.97 -1.58
CA TYR A 116 14.21 -0.15 -0.39
C TYR A 116 13.83 -1.00 0.82
N THR A 117 12.85 -1.89 0.66
CA THR A 117 12.33 -2.69 1.78
C THR A 117 13.39 -3.64 2.34
N SER A 118 14.22 -4.25 1.47
CA SER A 118 15.32 -5.11 1.93
C SER A 118 16.40 -4.34 2.69
N ALA A 119 16.75 -3.13 2.23
CA ALA A 119 17.69 -2.25 2.92
C ALA A 119 17.14 -1.77 4.28
N ALA A 120 15.84 -1.41 4.35
CA ALA A 120 15.20 -1.01 5.60
C ALA A 120 15.20 -2.15 6.63
N ILE A 121 14.69 -3.32 6.26
CA ILE A 121 14.68 -4.49 7.16
C ILE A 121 16.10 -4.88 7.55
N GLY A 122 16.99 -5.01 6.57
CA GLY A 122 18.38 -5.43 6.78
C GLY A 122 19.13 -4.50 7.73
N SER A 123 18.98 -3.19 7.56
CA SER A 123 19.68 -2.21 8.41
C SER A 123 19.03 -2.08 9.80
N ILE A 124 17.72 -2.12 9.92
CA ILE A 124 17.02 -1.89 11.18
C ILE A 124 17.04 -3.15 12.06
N ALA A 125 16.74 -4.33 11.49
CA ALA A 125 16.71 -5.58 12.25
C ALA A 125 18.09 -6.20 12.47
N PHE A 126 18.98 -6.13 11.47
CA PHE A 126 20.23 -6.90 11.43
C PHE A 126 21.49 -6.03 11.40
N ASP A 127 21.37 -4.70 11.50
CA ASP A 127 22.49 -3.73 11.38
C ASP A 127 23.29 -3.86 10.07
N LEU A 128 22.70 -4.38 9.01
CA LEU A 128 23.40 -4.50 7.71
C LEU A 128 23.67 -3.09 7.14
N PRO A 129 24.87 -2.83 6.58
CA PRO A 129 25.28 -1.51 6.10
C PRO A 129 24.67 -1.18 4.74
N ALA A 130 23.35 -1.15 4.66
CA ALA A 130 22.59 -0.86 3.46
C ALA A 130 21.78 0.45 3.61
N ALA A 131 21.98 1.38 2.68
CA ALA A 131 21.26 2.65 2.66
C ALA A 131 19.86 2.49 2.06
N VAL A 132 18.85 3.14 2.67
CA VAL A 132 17.51 3.23 2.12
C VAL A 132 17.38 4.39 1.15
N VAL A 133 16.59 4.21 0.07
CA VAL A 133 16.23 5.29 -0.85
C VAL A 133 14.74 5.22 -1.16
N ASP A 134 13.95 5.95 -0.38
CA ASP A 134 12.51 6.14 -0.59
C ASP A 134 12.19 7.52 -1.15
N GLY A 135 10.92 7.87 -1.29
CA GLY A 135 10.50 9.19 -1.74
C GLY A 135 10.98 10.35 -0.86
N ASN A 136 11.15 10.12 0.45
CA ASN A 136 11.68 11.11 1.39
C ASN A 136 13.19 11.30 1.17
N VAL A 137 13.92 10.21 1.08
CA VAL A 137 15.37 10.21 0.85
C VAL A 137 15.71 10.84 -0.50
N TYR A 138 15.01 10.47 -1.58
CA TYR A 138 15.17 11.14 -2.88
C TYR A 138 15.02 12.66 -2.77
N ARG A 139 14.03 13.14 -2.05
CA ARG A 139 13.77 14.58 -1.89
C ARG A 139 14.87 15.27 -1.08
N VAL A 140 15.29 14.67 0.04
CA VAL A 140 16.36 15.22 0.87
C VAL A 140 17.65 15.32 0.07
N LEU A 141 18.07 14.23 -0.58
CA LEU A 141 19.31 14.19 -1.35
C LEU A 141 19.27 15.10 -2.56
N SER A 142 18.15 15.12 -3.32
CA SER A 142 18.01 16.05 -4.47
C SER A 142 18.18 17.49 -4.04
N ARG A 143 17.55 17.91 -2.93
CA ARG A 143 17.61 19.28 -2.44
C ARG A 143 18.97 19.61 -1.84
N GLN A 144 19.51 18.75 -0.98
CA GLN A 144 20.77 18.97 -0.30
C GLN A 144 21.93 19.12 -1.30
N PHE A 145 22.00 18.24 -2.30
CA PHE A 145 23.10 18.20 -3.26
C PHE A 145 22.78 18.86 -4.62
N GLY A 146 21.55 19.35 -4.80
CA GLY A 146 21.11 20.03 -6.03
C GLY A 146 20.98 19.12 -7.24
N ILE A 147 20.70 17.83 -7.03
CA ILE A 147 20.62 16.81 -8.08
C ILE A 147 19.31 16.96 -8.86
N SER A 148 19.43 17.13 -10.17
CA SER A 148 18.30 17.31 -11.10
C SER A 148 17.99 16.07 -11.94
N THR A 149 18.77 15.01 -11.81
CA THR A 149 18.49 13.73 -12.48
C THR A 149 17.14 13.19 -12.01
N PRO A 150 16.24 12.83 -12.93
CA PRO A 150 14.90 12.39 -12.55
C PRO A 150 14.95 11.12 -11.68
N ILE A 151 14.33 11.19 -10.50
CA ILE A 151 14.37 10.11 -9.49
C ILE A 151 13.74 8.79 -9.95
N ASN A 152 12.90 8.81 -10.97
CA ASN A 152 12.26 7.64 -11.54
C ASN A 152 12.89 7.15 -12.85
N SER A 153 14.00 7.74 -13.30
CA SER A 153 14.83 7.20 -14.36
C SER A 153 15.78 6.10 -13.85
N THR A 154 16.28 5.27 -14.74
CA THR A 154 17.29 4.24 -14.40
C THR A 154 18.58 4.87 -13.89
N GLU A 155 19.03 5.95 -14.55
CA GLU A 155 20.21 6.72 -14.16
C GLU A 155 20.04 7.33 -12.76
N GLY A 156 18.91 8.02 -12.51
CA GLY A 156 18.62 8.61 -11.21
C GLY A 156 18.58 7.57 -10.09
N LYS A 157 17.93 6.45 -10.30
CA LYS A 157 17.93 5.36 -9.29
C LYS A 157 19.33 4.92 -8.92
N LYS A 158 20.23 4.75 -9.90
CA LYS A 158 21.62 4.35 -9.68
C LYS A 158 22.41 5.44 -8.96
N GLU A 159 22.31 6.70 -9.43
CA GLU A 159 23.00 7.86 -8.86
C GLU A 159 22.64 8.04 -7.37
N PHE A 160 21.34 8.06 -7.06
CA PHE A 160 20.87 8.23 -5.68
C PHE A 160 21.20 7.04 -4.77
N ALA A 161 21.19 5.81 -5.29
CA ALA A 161 21.59 4.65 -4.51
C ALA A 161 23.06 4.70 -4.11
N LEU A 162 23.95 5.07 -5.04
CA LEU A 162 25.38 5.23 -4.77
C LEU A 162 25.62 6.37 -3.75
N LEU A 163 25.01 7.53 -3.98
CA LEU A 163 25.15 8.67 -3.06
C LEU A 163 24.63 8.34 -1.67
N ALA A 164 23.46 7.70 -1.55
CA ALA A 164 22.91 7.31 -0.26
C ALA A 164 23.82 6.33 0.49
N GLN A 165 24.43 5.38 -0.23
CA GLN A 165 25.39 4.43 0.35
C GLN A 165 26.66 5.13 0.84
N ASP A 166 27.21 6.05 0.08
CA ASP A 166 28.40 6.84 0.46
C ASP A 166 28.13 7.72 1.69
N LEU A 167 26.93 8.29 1.79
CA LEU A 167 26.51 9.13 2.92
C LEU A 167 26.18 8.33 4.20
N LEU A 168 25.88 7.04 4.08
CA LEU A 168 25.67 6.13 5.21
C LEU A 168 27.01 5.81 5.93
N LEU A 169 28.11 5.63 5.18
CA LEU A 169 29.37 5.14 5.73
C LEU A 169 29.88 5.93 6.94
N PRO A 170 29.85 7.28 6.94
CA PRO A 170 30.29 8.07 8.09
C PRO A 170 29.41 7.93 9.34
N ALA A 171 28.19 7.41 9.21
CA ALA A 171 27.30 7.18 10.34
C ALA A 171 27.56 5.84 11.06
N LEU A 172 28.38 4.97 10.46
CA LEU A 172 28.66 3.65 11.03
C LEU A 172 29.75 3.73 12.13
N ASP A 173 29.58 2.93 13.17
CA ASP A 173 30.62 2.73 14.17
C ASP A 173 31.77 1.86 13.62
N LYS A 174 32.85 1.70 14.42
CA LYS A 174 34.01 0.89 14.04
C LYS A 174 33.68 -0.60 13.75
N LYS A 175 32.50 -1.06 14.14
CA LYS A 175 31.98 -2.42 13.87
C LYS A 175 31.01 -2.45 12.71
N GLY A 176 30.82 -1.34 11.98
CA GLY A 176 29.91 -1.21 10.86
C GLY A 176 28.42 -1.12 11.25
N ARG A 177 28.10 -0.80 12.51
CA ARG A 177 26.73 -0.69 13.02
C ARG A 177 26.25 0.74 13.01
N GLY A 178 24.92 0.93 12.99
CA GLY A 178 24.28 2.25 13.03
C GLY A 178 23.47 2.57 11.76
N ALA A 179 23.51 1.70 10.76
CA ALA A 179 22.80 1.92 9.50
C ALA A 179 21.29 2.11 9.71
N GLY A 180 20.67 1.30 10.56
CA GLY A 180 19.26 1.42 10.87
C GLY A 180 18.87 2.77 11.46
N LEU A 181 19.70 3.29 12.38
CA LEU A 181 19.47 4.60 13.00
C LEU A 181 19.58 5.74 11.97
N TYR A 182 20.64 5.71 11.14
CA TYR A 182 20.81 6.68 10.07
C TYR A 182 19.67 6.66 9.05
N ASN A 183 19.26 5.46 8.63
CA ASN A 183 18.16 5.30 7.69
C ASN A 183 16.84 5.85 8.26
N GLN A 184 16.55 5.59 9.52
CA GLN A 184 15.38 6.18 10.19
C GLN A 184 15.49 7.70 10.27
N ALA A 185 16.69 8.23 10.56
CA ALA A 185 16.93 9.67 10.65
C ALA A 185 16.66 10.39 9.33
N ILE A 186 17.22 9.90 8.21
CA ILE A 186 17.02 10.56 6.91
C ILE A 186 15.57 10.43 6.42
N MET A 187 14.89 9.31 6.66
CA MET A 187 13.48 9.15 6.33
C MET A 187 12.60 10.12 7.13
N ASP A 188 12.82 10.26 8.45
CA ASP A 188 12.07 11.20 9.28
C ASP A 188 12.37 12.65 8.90
N PHE A 189 13.63 12.96 8.67
CA PHE A 189 14.02 14.29 8.20
C PHE A 189 13.27 14.68 6.92
N GLY A 190 13.15 13.75 5.98
CA GLY A 190 12.33 13.96 4.78
C GLY A 190 10.84 14.09 5.08
N ALA A 191 10.32 13.34 6.04
CA ALA A 191 8.90 13.31 6.34
C ALA A 191 8.40 14.55 7.10
N ILE A 192 9.22 15.15 7.99
CA ILE A 192 8.77 16.20 8.89
C ILE A 192 9.55 17.51 8.78
N GLN A 193 10.83 17.51 8.37
CA GLN A 193 11.63 18.71 8.18
C GLN A 193 11.67 19.15 6.70
N CYS A 194 12.15 18.29 5.82
CA CYS A 194 12.27 18.56 4.39
C CYS A 194 11.02 18.08 3.62
N THR A 195 9.84 18.59 3.99
CA THR A 195 8.54 18.17 3.44
C THR A 195 8.38 18.49 1.95
N PRO A 196 7.46 17.79 1.22
CA PRO A 196 7.23 18.04 -0.21
C PRO A 196 6.79 19.48 -0.50
N ALA A 197 5.79 19.95 0.23
CA ALA A 197 5.29 21.32 0.13
C ALA A 197 5.64 22.08 1.41
N SER A 198 6.10 23.33 1.26
CA SER A 198 6.39 24.24 2.37
C SER A 198 7.33 23.65 3.45
N PRO A 199 8.54 23.16 3.10
CA PRO A 199 9.50 22.73 4.11
C PRO A 199 9.95 23.91 4.96
N ASP A 200 10.19 23.66 6.25
CA ASP A 200 10.72 24.67 7.16
C ASP A 200 12.25 24.83 6.96
N CYS A 201 12.62 25.54 5.89
CA CYS A 201 14.01 25.72 5.55
C CYS A 201 14.75 26.66 6.52
N MET A 202 14.05 27.61 7.14
CA MET A 202 14.69 28.59 8.02
C MET A 202 15.18 27.99 9.33
N ASN A 203 14.51 26.94 9.82
CA ASN A 203 14.91 26.18 11.01
C ASN A 203 15.60 24.86 10.66
N CYS A 204 16.00 24.66 9.40
CA CYS A 204 16.64 23.43 8.94
C CYS A 204 18.14 23.41 9.30
N PRO A 205 18.64 22.40 10.02
CA PRO A 205 20.06 22.34 10.40
C PRO A 205 21.00 22.15 9.20
N LEU A 206 20.45 21.81 8.02
CA LEU A 206 21.21 21.68 6.76
C LEU A 206 21.08 22.90 5.85
N MET A 207 20.41 23.98 6.29
CA MET A 207 20.09 25.15 5.45
C MET A 207 21.32 25.74 4.76
N GLU A 208 22.39 26.00 5.50
CA GLU A 208 23.59 26.65 4.99
C GLU A 208 24.31 25.83 3.90
N SER A 209 24.30 24.52 4.03
CA SER A 209 24.91 23.60 3.05
C SER A 209 23.96 23.17 1.93
N CYS A 210 22.64 23.49 2.03
CA CYS A 210 21.63 23.04 1.09
C CYS A 210 21.73 23.77 -0.25
N VAL A 211 22.09 23.05 -1.31
CA VAL A 211 22.22 23.61 -2.66
C VAL A 211 20.90 24.15 -3.20
N ALA A 212 19.79 23.42 -2.98
CA ALA A 212 18.46 23.85 -3.44
C ALA A 212 18.00 25.14 -2.76
N PHE A 213 18.25 25.30 -1.46
CA PHE A 213 17.91 26.52 -0.73
C PHE A 213 18.72 27.71 -1.25
N ARG A 214 20.04 27.59 -1.32
CA ARG A 214 20.93 28.65 -1.80
C ARG A 214 20.65 29.09 -3.25
N LYS A 215 20.13 28.16 -4.09
CA LYS A 215 19.80 28.44 -5.50
C LYS A 215 18.31 28.74 -5.74
N GLY A 216 17.47 28.82 -4.70
CA GLY A 216 16.03 29.06 -4.83
C GLY A 216 15.24 27.93 -5.52
N ARG A 217 15.76 26.69 -5.52
CA ARG A 217 15.22 25.56 -6.28
C ARG A 217 14.48 24.51 -5.43
N VAL A 218 14.13 24.83 -4.21
CA VAL A 218 13.48 23.89 -3.27
C VAL A 218 12.18 23.32 -3.84
N ALA A 219 11.37 24.13 -4.53
CA ALA A 219 10.10 23.71 -5.13
C ALA A 219 10.27 22.86 -6.41
N GLU A 220 11.45 22.95 -7.08
CA GLU A 220 11.72 22.22 -8.33
C GLU A 220 12.20 20.79 -8.07
N LEU A 221 12.78 20.53 -6.89
CA LEU A 221 13.42 19.26 -6.56
C LEU A 221 12.63 18.43 -5.55
N PRO A 222 12.56 17.12 -5.75
CA PRO A 222 13.21 16.30 -6.79
C PRO A 222 12.49 16.37 -8.15
N VAL A 223 13.22 16.19 -9.24
CA VAL A 223 12.65 16.05 -10.58
C VAL A 223 12.06 14.65 -10.76
N LYS A 224 10.85 14.59 -11.33
CA LYS A 224 10.16 13.34 -11.63
C LYS A 224 9.52 13.37 -13.02
N LEU A 225 9.82 12.37 -13.84
CA LEU A 225 9.19 12.20 -15.14
C LEU A 225 7.71 11.83 -15.01
N LYS A 226 6.86 12.45 -15.81
CA LYS A 226 5.44 12.10 -15.91
C LYS A 226 5.29 10.86 -16.80
N THR A 227 5.10 9.69 -16.22
CA THR A 227 5.05 8.41 -16.95
C THR A 227 3.68 7.72 -16.88
N LEU A 228 2.75 8.24 -16.07
CA LEU A 228 1.46 7.58 -15.82
C LEU A 228 0.45 7.92 -16.91
N LYS A 229 -0.07 6.89 -17.59
CA LYS A 229 -1.30 6.94 -18.38
C LYS A 229 -2.44 6.41 -17.51
N VAL A 230 -3.45 7.23 -17.28
CA VAL A 230 -4.65 6.85 -16.55
C VAL A 230 -5.65 6.30 -17.56
N GLN A 231 -6.19 5.10 -17.30
CA GLN A 231 -7.24 4.46 -18.09
C GLN A 231 -8.59 4.63 -17.39
N GLU A 232 -9.66 4.86 -18.16
CA GLU A 232 -11.01 4.87 -17.63
C GLU A 232 -11.68 3.49 -17.87
N ARG A 233 -12.48 3.04 -16.89
CA ARG A 233 -13.27 1.80 -16.97
C ARG A 233 -14.65 2.06 -16.41
N ARG A 234 -15.68 1.52 -17.06
CA ARG A 234 -17.06 1.58 -16.59
C ARG A 234 -17.45 0.24 -15.99
N LEU A 235 -18.04 0.28 -14.81
CA LEU A 235 -18.52 -0.88 -14.06
C LEU A 235 -19.97 -0.66 -13.69
N THR A 236 -20.78 -1.71 -13.76
CA THR A 236 -22.14 -1.71 -13.25
C THR A 236 -22.25 -2.82 -12.21
N TYR A 237 -22.54 -2.46 -10.99
CA TYR A 237 -22.80 -3.44 -9.93
C TYR A 237 -24.29 -3.57 -9.68
N VAL A 238 -24.74 -4.82 -9.54
CA VAL A 238 -26.10 -5.16 -9.18
C VAL A 238 -26.07 -5.92 -7.86
N TYR A 239 -26.56 -5.28 -6.81
CA TYR A 239 -26.76 -5.94 -5.53
C TYR A 239 -28.09 -6.70 -5.58
N ILE A 240 -28.03 -8.02 -5.43
CA ILE A 240 -29.21 -8.88 -5.46
C ILE A 240 -29.59 -9.17 -4.02
N ARG A 241 -30.85 -8.87 -3.67
CA ARG A 241 -31.43 -9.19 -2.36
C ARG A 241 -32.57 -10.18 -2.54
N TYR A 242 -32.43 -11.35 -1.96
CA TYR A 242 -33.43 -12.39 -2.04
C TYR A 242 -33.57 -13.10 -0.69
N GLN A 243 -34.69 -12.91 0.01
CA GLN A 243 -35.04 -13.55 1.29
C GLN A 243 -33.93 -13.43 2.38
N GLY A 244 -33.28 -12.26 2.46
CA GLY A 244 -32.20 -12.00 3.42
C GLY A 244 -30.82 -12.56 3.01
N GLU A 245 -30.72 -13.06 1.78
CA GLU A 245 -29.47 -13.48 1.15
C GLU A 245 -29.05 -12.53 0.03
N THR A 246 -27.77 -12.47 -0.26
CA THR A 246 -27.18 -11.81 -1.42
C THR A 246 -26.19 -12.72 -2.12
N ALA A 247 -25.92 -12.44 -3.40
CA ALA A 247 -24.94 -13.21 -4.16
C ALA A 247 -23.67 -12.40 -4.35
N ILE A 248 -22.54 -13.05 -4.08
CA ILE A 248 -21.21 -12.47 -4.27
C ILE A 248 -20.30 -13.44 -5.03
N HIS A 249 -19.23 -12.92 -5.59
CA HIS A 249 -18.15 -13.75 -6.15
C HIS A 249 -16.79 -13.20 -5.74
N ARG A 250 -15.76 -14.05 -5.81
CA ARG A 250 -14.38 -13.67 -5.55
C ARG A 250 -13.70 -13.26 -6.85
N ARG A 251 -13.16 -12.03 -6.90
CA ARG A 251 -12.44 -11.54 -8.09
C ARG A 251 -11.22 -12.39 -8.40
N GLY A 252 -11.12 -12.79 -9.66
CA GLY A 252 -10.04 -13.60 -10.19
C GLY A 252 -8.69 -12.87 -10.31
N GLU A 253 -7.72 -13.61 -10.84
CA GLU A 253 -6.36 -13.12 -11.06
C GLU A 253 -6.28 -12.08 -12.19
N ARG A 254 -5.19 -11.29 -12.17
CA ARG A 254 -4.81 -10.32 -13.21
C ARG A 254 -5.71 -9.09 -13.37
N ASP A 255 -6.62 -8.86 -12.45
CA ASP A 255 -7.41 -7.62 -12.42
C ASP A 255 -7.25 -6.87 -11.10
N ILE A 256 -7.82 -5.65 -11.05
CA ILE A 256 -7.88 -4.89 -9.79
C ILE A 256 -8.65 -5.70 -8.74
N TRP A 257 -8.25 -5.54 -7.48
CA TRP A 257 -8.93 -6.13 -6.33
C TRP A 257 -9.00 -7.67 -6.33
N GLN A 258 -8.05 -8.32 -7.01
CA GLN A 258 -7.92 -9.79 -6.98
C GLN A 258 -8.06 -10.33 -5.56
N GLY A 259 -8.88 -11.37 -5.39
CA GLY A 259 -9.12 -12.04 -4.12
C GLY A 259 -10.17 -11.35 -3.23
N LEU A 260 -10.67 -10.16 -3.60
CA LEU A 260 -11.75 -9.49 -2.91
C LEU A 260 -13.11 -9.93 -3.46
N TYR A 261 -14.15 -9.74 -2.65
CA TYR A 261 -15.52 -10.11 -2.99
C TYR A 261 -16.34 -8.92 -3.45
N GLU A 262 -17.23 -9.16 -4.38
CA GLU A 262 -18.12 -8.15 -4.94
C GLU A 262 -19.47 -8.76 -5.35
N PRO A 263 -20.57 -7.97 -5.40
CA PRO A 263 -21.84 -8.40 -5.95
C PRO A 263 -21.77 -8.59 -7.48
N LEU A 264 -22.87 -8.93 -8.12
CA LEU A 264 -22.93 -9.14 -9.55
C LEU A 264 -22.36 -7.93 -10.31
N LEU A 265 -21.29 -8.19 -11.09
CA LEU A 265 -20.60 -7.20 -11.92
C LEU A 265 -21.01 -7.36 -13.39
N ILE A 266 -21.42 -6.27 -14.00
CA ILE A 266 -21.66 -6.15 -15.43
C ILE A 266 -20.64 -5.15 -15.98
N GLU A 267 -19.81 -5.60 -16.91
CA GLU A 267 -18.84 -4.74 -17.55
C GLU A 267 -19.38 -4.26 -18.90
N ASN A 268 -18.99 -3.03 -19.29
CA ASN A 268 -19.30 -2.42 -20.59
C ASN A 268 -20.79 -2.29 -20.94
N GLY A 269 -21.68 -2.34 -19.94
CA GLY A 269 -23.11 -2.05 -20.15
C GLY A 269 -23.91 -3.16 -20.83
N GLU A 270 -23.34 -4.37 -20.95
CA GLU A 270 -24.10 -5.51 -21.48
C GLU A 270 -25.05 -6.06 -20.40
N PHE A 271 -26.23 -5.44 -20.30
CA PHE A 271 -27.36 -5.96 -19.52
C PHE A 271 -27.91 -7.30 -20.05
N SER A 272 -27.32 -7.84 -21.11
CA SER A 272 -27.66 -9.16 -21.68
C SER A 272 -27.49 -10.30 -20.64
N VAL A 273 -26.57 -10.14 -19.69
CA VAL A 273 -26.39 -11.09 -18.59
C VAL A 273 -27.62 -11.14 -17.69
N LEU A 274 -28.26 -10.01 -17.39
CA LEU A 274 -29.55 -10.00 -16.68
C LEU A 274 -30.66 -10.71 -17.45
N ASN A 275 -30.66 -10.60 -18.76
CA ASN A 275 -31.64 -11.29 -19.62
C ASN A 275 -31.39 -12.81 -19.70
N SER A 276 -30.16 -13.28 -19.51
CA SER A 276 -29.82 -14.71 -19.47
C SER A 276 -29.99 -15.33 -18.08
N CYS A 277 -29.90 -14.54 -17.02
CA CYS A 277 -30.10 -14.96 -15.63
C CYS A 277 -31.58 -14.97 -15.21
N VAL A 278 -32.45 -14.31 -15.99
CA VAL A 278 -33.91 -14.32 -15.78
C VAL A 278 -34.52 -15.28 -16.77
N PRO A 279 -35.23 -16.36 -16.39
CA PRO A 279 -35.97 -17.19 -17.32
C PRO A 279 -36.95 -16.32 -18.11
N PRO A 280 -37.29 -16.67 -19.38
CA PRO A 280 -38.25 -15.94 -20.16
C PRO A 280 -39.65 -16.07 -19.53
N VAL A 281 -39.89 -15.31 -18.50
CA VAL A 281 -41.22 -15.17 -17.88
C VAL A 281 -41.90 -13.98 -18.51
N ALA A 282 -43.19 -14.18 -18.79
CA ALA A 282 -44.08 -13.25 -19.45
C ALA A 282 -43.85 -11.78 -19.06
N SER A 283 -43.94 -10.92 -20.04
CA SER A 283 -43.53 -9.52 -20.13
C SER A 283 -44.03 -8.54 -19.06
N ASP A 284 -44.69 -8.98 -17.99
CA ASP A 284 -45.32 -8.10 -16.98
C ASP A 284 -44.79 -8.19 -15.56
N GLN A 285 -43.76 -9.02 -15.26
CA GLN A 285 -43.19 -9.15 -13.93
C GLN A 285 -41.65 -9.00 -13.89
N ARG A 286 -41.08 -8.17 -14.73
CA ARG A 286 -39.69 -7.72 -14.50
C ARG A 286 -39.72 -6.79 -13.32
N SER A 287 -39.41 -7.33 -12.11
CA SER A 287 -38.99 -6.49 -10.99
C SER A 287 -37.75 -5.74 -11.48
N SER A 288 -37.95 -4.51 -11.89
CA SER A 288 -36.89 -3.69 -12.47
C SER A 288 -35.84 -3.42 -11.44
N ALA A 289 -34.57 -3.72 -11.74
CA ALA A 289 -33.47 -3.33 -10.87
C ALA A 289 -33.52 -1.79 -10.65
N GLN A 290 -33.57 -1.38 -9.40
CA GLN A 290 -33.64 0.02 -9.01
C GLN A 290 -32.23 0.63 -9.07
N LEU A 291 -32.06 1.73 -9.79
CA LEU A 291 -30.84 2.52 -9.78
C LEU A 291 -30.69 3.21 -8.41
N ILE A 292 -29.62 2.90 -7.67
CA ILE A 292 -29.32 3.48 -6.36
C ILE A 292 -28.36 4.66 -6.50
N LYS A 293 -27.27 4.48 -7.25
CA LYS A 293 -26.31 5.54 -7.55
C LYS A 293 -25.84 5.45 -9.00
N LYS A 294 -25.59 6.61 -9.61
CA LYS A 294 -25.11 6.72 -10.98
C LYS A 294 -23.80 7.49 -11.04
N ASN A 295 -22.93 7.05 -11.96
CA ASN A 295 -21.65 7.71 -12.25
C ASN A 295 -20.78 7.97 -11.01
N VAL A 296 -20.70 7.03 -10.08
CA VAL A 296 -19.80 7.13 -8.92
C VAL A 296 -18.37 7.03 -9.44
N LYS A 297 -17.61 8.11 -9.25
CA LYS A 297 -16.21 8.19 -9.64
C LYS A 297 -15.34 7.61 -8.53
N HIS A 298 -14.52 6.61 -8.86
CA HIS A 298 -13.50 6.07 -7.96
C HIS A 298 -12.13 6.12 -8.64
N VAL A 299 -11.16 6.76 -7.97
CA VAL A 299 -9.83 7.01 -8.54
C VAL A 299 -8.82 6.03 -7.97
N LEU A 300 -8.18 5.28 -8.83
CA LEU A 300 -7.03 4.44 -8.54
C LEU A 300 -5.78 5.05 -9.19
N THR A 301 -4.60 4.59 -8.82
CA THR A 301 -3.32 5.14 -9.32
C THR A 301 -3.22 5.15 -10.85
N HIS A 302 -3.71 4.10 -11.50
CA HIS A 302 -3.62 3.91 -12.97
C HIS A 302 -4.97 3.87 -13.67
N ARG A 303 -6.08 3.97 -12.93
CA ARG A 303 -7.44 3.86 -13.47
C ARG A 303 -8.39 4.83 -12.80
N ILE A 304 -9.34 5.31 -13.57
CA ILE A 304 -10.56 5.98 -13.06
C ILE A 304 -11.71 5.02 -13.36
N LEU A 305 -12.45 4.66 -12.31
CA LEU A 305 -13.63 3.82 -12.42
C LEU A 305 -14.86 4.71 -12.36
N TRP A 306 -15.76 4.53 -13.31
CA TRP A 306 -17.09 5.13 -13.32
C TRP A 306 -18.09 4.01 -13.08
N THR A 307 -18.88 4.11 -12.02
CA THR A 307 -19.67 2.98 -11.54
C THR A 307 -21.12 3.38 -11.34
N ASP A 308 -22.02 2.55 -11.85
CA ASP A 308 -23.43 2.60 -11.56
C ASP A 308 -23.79 1.47 -10.60
N PHE A 309 -24.68 1.74 -9.61
CA PHE A 309 -25.14 0.79 -8.60
C PHE A 309 -26.64 0.56 -8.71
N TYR A 310 -27.03 -0.69 -8.75
CA TYR A 310 -28.40 -1.13 -8.80
C TYR A 310 -28.71 -2.07 -7.64
N LEU A 311 -29.93 -1.98 -7.11
CA LEU A 311 -30.54 -2.98 -6.24
C LEU A 311 -31.53 -3.76 -7.08
N TRP A 312 -31.48 -5.09 -6.96
CA TRP A 312 -32.43 -6.00 -7.58
C TRP A 312 -33.02 -6.94 -6.54
N GLU A 313 -34.34 -6.91 -6.37
CA GLU A 313 -35.12 -7.78 -5.48
C GLU A 313 -36.01 -8.69 -6.32
N PRO A 314 -35.50 -9.82 -6.84
CA PRO A 314 -36.25 -10.72 -7.69
C PRO A 314 -37.33 -11.47 -6.89
N ALA A 315 -38.45 -11.82 -7.57
CA ALA A 315 -39.51 -12.63 -7.00
C ALA A 315 -39.08 -14.10 -6.78
N GLU A 316 -38.15 -14.59 -7.61
CA GLU A 316 -37.61 -15.95 -7.54
C GLU A 316 -36.07 -15.87 -7.53
N ARG A 317 -35.42 -16.88 -6.95
CA ARG A 317 -33.96 -16.96 -6.88
C ARG A 317 -33.37 -17.07 -8.27
N PRO A 318 -32.59 -16.06 -8.74
CA PRO A 318 -32.07 -16.06 -10.10
C PRO A 318 -30.94 -17.08 -10.26
N GLN A 319 -30.79 -17.60 -11.46
CA GLN A 319 -29.60 -18.35 -11.85
C GLN A 319 -28.48 -17.37 -12.10
N LEU A 320 -27.34 -17.61 -11.51
CA LEU A 320 -26.14 -16.79 -11.64
C LEU A 320 -24.99 -17.61 -12.26
N PRO A 321 -23.95 -16.96 -12.79
CA PRO A 321 -22.73 -17.64 -13.19
C PRO A 321 -22.17 -18.54 -12.08
N GLU A 322 -21.47 -19.62 -12.43
CA GLU A 322 -21.02 -20.68 -11.50
C GLU A 322 -20.06 -20.17 -10.41
N ASP A 323 -19.38 -19.05 -10.64
CA ASP A 323 -18.45 -18.44 -9.70
C ASP A 323 -19.13 -17.56 -8.64
N TYR A 324 -20.47 -17.36 -8.74
CA TYR A 324 -21.26 -16.68 -7.72
C TYR A 324 -21.85 -17.66 -6.73
N PHE A 325 -21.84 -17.27 -5.46
CA PHE A 325 -22.48 -18.04 -4.39
C PHE A 325 -23.30 -17.13 -3.48
N TRP A 326 -24.29 -17.73 -2.83
CA TRP A 326 -25.22 -17.03 -1.95
C TRP A 326 -24.73 -17.06 -0.52
N ILE A 327 -24.85 -15.92 0.15
CA ILE A 327 -24.56 -15.74 1.56
C ILE A 327 -25.71 -14.99 2.22
N LYS A 328 -25.85 -15.07 3.54
CA LYS A 328 -26.73 -14.18 4.28
C LYS A 328 -26.18 -12.76 4.25
N GLU A 329 -27.06 -11.76 4.13
CA GLU A 329 -26.63 -10.35 4.18
C GLU A 329 -25.86 -10.03 5.46
N ALA A 330 -26.21 -10.67 6.59
CA ALA A 330 -25.50 -10.52 7.87
C ALA A 330 -24.05 -11.04 7.85
N GLU A 331 -23.69 -11.88 6.89
CA GLU A 331 -22.35 -12.46 6.74
C GLU A 331 -21.45 -11.63 5.81
N LEU A 332 -21.96 -10.56 5.21
CA LEU A 332 -21.19 -9.70 4.27
C LEU A 332 -19.89 -9.15 4.86
N ASP A 333 -19.84 -8.94 6.17
CA ASP A 333 -18.64 -8.44 6.84
C ASP A 333 -17.57 -9.50 7.05
N ASP A 334 -17.87 -10.75 6.79
CA ASP A 334 -16.88 -11.83 6.79
C ASP A 334 -16.06 -11.88 5.50
N TYR A 335 -16.46 -11.14 4.47
CA TYR A 335 -15.84 -11.11 3.16
C TYR A 335 -15.13 -9.77 2.93
N ALA A 336 -13.84 -9.81 2.57
CA ALA A 336 -13.06 -8.60 2.25
C ALA A 336 -13.58 -7.96 0.96
N LYS A 337 -13.90 -6.67 1.01
CA LYS A 337 -14.54 -5.92 -0.08
C LYS A 337 -13.68 -4.73 -0.54
N PRO A 338 -13.72 -4.35 -1.84
CA PRO A 338 -13.17 -3.07 -2.29
C PRO A 338 -13.95 -1.89 -1.68
N ARG A 339 -13.27 -0.76 -1.44
CA ARG A 339 -13.92 0.47 -0.95
C ARG A 339 -15.13 0.91 -1.77
N LEU A 340 -15.11 0.64 -3.08
CA LEU A 340 -16.23 0.96 -3.96
C LEU A 340 -17.49 0.14 -3.59
N ILE A 341 -17.33 -1.11 -3.20
CA ILE A 341 -18.45 -1.96 -2.75
C ILE A 341 -18.96 -1.50 -1.37
N GLU A 342 -18.08 -1.06 -0.46
CA GLU A 342 -18.53 -0.45 0.80
C GLU A 342 -19.42 0.78 0.54
N ILE A 343 -19.03 1.66 -0.42
CA ILE A 343 -19.84 2.82 -0.83
C ILE A 343 -21.21 2.39 -1.38
N LEU A 344 -21.28 1.25 -2.09
CA LEU A 344 -22.56 0.68 -2.52
C LEU A 344 -23.41 0.25 -1.31
N LEU A 345 -22.84 -0.54 -0.42
CA LEU A 345 -23.53 -1.05 0.76
C LEU A 345 -24.01 0.08 1.67
N ASP A 346 -23.16 1.10 1.92
CA ASP A 346 -23.54 2.31 2.66
C ASP A 346 -24.76 3.04 2.04
N SER A 347 -24.99 2.84 0.74
CA SER A 347 -26.11 3.48 0.03
C SER A 347 -27.39 2.67 0.04
N LEU A 348 -27.30 1.37 0.31
CA LEU A 348 -28.45 0.47 0.45
C LEU A 348 -29.10 0.59 1.84
N THR A 349 -28.37 1.12 2.77
CA THR A 349 -28.88 1.35 4.12
C THR A 349 -29.74 2.62 4.08
N LEU A 350 -31.18 2.54 3.74
CA LEU A 350 -31.81 2.42 4.92
C LEU A 350 -32.42 3.61 5.58
#